data_457c3aa9ecb20e7a0e346c14bc483c5f
#
_entry.id   457c3aa9ecb20e7a0e346c14bc483c5f
#
_cell.length_a   1.000
_cell.length_b   1.000
_cell.length_c   1.000
_cell.angle_alpha   90.00
_cell.angle_beta   90.00
_cell.angle_gamma   90.00
#
_symmetry.space_group_name_H-M   'P 1'
#
loop_
_entity.id
_entity.type
_entity.pdbx_description
1 polymer ?
#
loop_
_entity_poly.entity_id
_entity_poly.type
_entity_poly.pdbx_seq_one_letter_code
_entity_poly.pdbx_strand_id
1 'polypeptide(L)'
;TFVWRGTVNYHLAGLLDTIDKLYLRYNQFLESQNYHKDYNLPLETMFVVEGIDKVKDIIAKNRKRKSLNLEKLSNNSIIEIGNISPLKLIELQANLSRIADAEKILFVHGKRNKKSELQKLYEAIEEASTRLLKYKEHFKLMGTDRNSYSKTDIEATFMRMKDDHMQNGQLKPAYNVQIAVENYFIIHTYISNDRTDYNTLIPVLEKHKAHFNNFPQEVTADSGYSSEANLVYLKNNNIDSYIKLQMHEKMKTRAYKNDPGKFYNMEKIITENGVHFICKDGRKLQYERSEYRNHNGYRSNFEVYACKDCSGCEFKPHCLYKYNEEKDIHKNKVMKINLLWETLKTESNNNVQSEKGILYRQIRSIQTEGHFGDIKENDNFRRFNHRTSEKVHKEFFLYAIGRNLNKYYRFSKEIIKTYEAKTA
;
A
#
# COMPACT_ATOMS: atom_id res chain seq x y z
N THR A 1 -20.01 -4.70 -4.06
CA THR A 1 -19.00 -5.23 -5.01
C THR A 1 -17.80 -4.30 -5.06
N PHE A 2 -16.62 -4.86 -5.20
CA PHE A 2 -15.33 -4.18 -5.13
C PHE A 2 -14.46 -4.51 -6.35
N VAL A 3 -13.47 -3.66 -6.60
CA VAL A 3 -12.45 -3.85 -7.63
C VAL A 3 -11.09 -3.90 -6.97
N TRP A 4 -10.33 -4.96 -7.24
CA TRP A 4 -8.97 -5.18 -6.76
C TRP A 4 -7.95 -4.95 -7.86
N ARG A 5 -6.86 -4.24 -7.56
CA ARG A 5 -5.75 -4.01 -8.49
C ARG A 5 -5.18 -5.33 -9.02
N GLY A 6 -4.95 -6.32 -8.16
CA GLY A 6 -4.46 -7.63 -8.57
C GLY A 6 -5.40 -8.37 -9.52
N THR A 7 -6.73 -8.28 -9.31
CA THR A 7 -7.72 -8.86 -10.22
C THR A 7 -7.72 -8.15 -11.57
N VAL A 8 -7.64 -6.80 -11.57
CA VAL A 8 -7.58 -6.01 -12.81
C VAL A 8 -6.30 -6.34 -13.57
N ASN A 9 -5.14 -6.42 -12.91
CA ASN A 9 -3.86 -6.81 -13.51
C ASN A 9 -3.93 -8.21 -14.13
N TYR A 10 -4.55 -9.17 -13.43
CA TYR A 10 -4.73 -10.53 -13.96
C TYR A 10 -5.54 -10.54 -15.25
N HIS A 11 -6.68 -9.85 -15.27
CA HIS A 11 -7.52 -9.77 -16.46
C HIS A 11 -6.88 -8.94 -17.57
N LEU A 12 -6.15 -7.88 -17.22
CA LEU A 12 -5.40 -7.08 -18.20
C LEU A 12 -4.33 -7.92 -18.89
N ALA A 13 -3.57 -8.73 -18.17
CA ALA A 13 -2.57 -9.60 -18.79
C ALA A 13 -3.18 -10.59 -19.78
N GLY A 14 -4.35 -11.18 -19.44
CA GLY A 14 -5.09 -12.02 -20.37
C GLY A 14 -5.63 -11.25 -21.60
N LEU A 15 -6.03 -9.99 -21.41
CA LEU A 15 -6.47 -9.13 -22.49
C LEU A 15 -5.31 -8.76 -23.42
N LEU A 16 -4.12 -8.46 -22.89
CA LEU A 16 -2.96 -8.15 -23.70
C LEU A 16 -2.53 -9.33 -24.58
N ASP A 17 -2.57 -10.57 -24.05
CA ASP A 17 -2.36 -11.78 -24.83
C ASP A 17 -3.42 -11.94 -25.95
N THR A 18 -4.65 -11.53 -25.68
CA THR A 18 -5.72 -11.52 -26.68
C THR A 18 -5.47 -10.46 -27.75
N ILE A 19 -5.02 -9.28 -27.37
CA ILE A 19 -4.70 -8.18 -28.28
C ILE A 19 -3.55 -8.59 -29.21
N ASP A 20 -2.47 -9.20 -28.72
CA ASP A 20 -1.39 -9.73 -29.56
C ASP A 20 -1.90 -10.69 -30.63
N LYS A 21 -2.81 -11.60 -30.26
CA LYS A 21 -3.45 -12.52 -31.21
C LYS A 21 -4.37 -11.82 -32.19
N LEU A 22 -5.05 -10.74 -31.79
CA LEU A 22 -5.88 -9.94 -32.68
C LEU A 22 -5.05 -9.18 -33.71
N TYR A 23 -3.88 -8.65 -33.34
CA TYR A 23 -2.96 -8.04 -34.29
C TYR A 23 -2.50 -9.05 -35.35
N LEU A 24 -2.11 -10.26 -34.92
CA LEU A 24 -1.71 -11.32 -35.84
C LEU A 24 -2.84 -11.69 -36.81
N ARG A 25 -4.06 -11.88 -36.29
CA ARG A 25 -5.25 -12.17 -37.13
C ARG A 25 -5.60 -11.04 -38.07
N TYR A 26 -5.47 -9.79 -37.63
CA TYR A 26 -5.69 -8.61 -38.45
C TYR A 26 -4.72 -8.59 -39.64
N ASN A 27 -3.43 -8.79 -39.40
CA ASN A 27 -2.43 -8.85 -40.48
C ASN A 27 -2.72 -9.98 -41.47
N GLN A 28 -2.97 -11.20 -40.95
CA GLN A 28 -3.33 -12.36 -41.75
C GLN A 28 -4.59 -12.11 -42.61
N PHE A 29 -5.59 -11.43 -42.05
CA PHE A 29 -6.80 -11.08 -42.78
C PHE A 29 -6.50 -10.09 -43.91
N LEU A 30 -5.72 -9.03 -43.64
CA LEU A 30 -5.34 -8.05 -44.67
C LEU A 30 -4.50 -8.69 -45.79
N GLU A 31 -3.55 -9.57 -45.47
CA GLU A 31 -2.70 -10.27 -46.42
C GLU A 31 -3.50 -11.26 -47.28
N SER A 32 -4.38 -12.06 -46.68
CA SER A 32 -5.14 -13.08 -47.36
C SER A 32 -6.11 -12.53 -48.42
N GLN A 33 -6.54 -11.27 -48.27
CA GLN A 33 -7.44 -10.58 -49.16
C GLN A 33 -6.72 -9.50 -50.00
N ASN A 34 -5.41 -9.34 -49.89
CA ASN A 34 -4.60 -8.25 -50.45
C ASN A 34 -5.01 -6.82 -50.02
N TYR A 35 -5.84 -6.68 -48.99
CA TYR A 35 -6.35 -5.38 -48.53
C TYR A 35 -5.25 -4.45 -48.04
N HIS A 36 -4.11 -4.96 -47.58
CA HIS A 36 -2.94 -4.15 -47.22
C HIS A 36 -2.42 -3.32 -48.36
N LYS A 37 -2.46 -3.84 -49.64
CA LYS A 37 -2.07 -3.12 -50.85
C LYS A 37 -3.21 -2.27 -51.40
N ASP A 38 -4.41 -2.84 -51.49
CA ASP A 38 -5.58 -2.20 -52.10
C ASP A 38 -6.04 -0.96 -51.33
N TYR A 39 -5.91 -0.97 -50.02
CA TYR A 39 -6.29 0.15 -49.15
C TYR A 39 -5.10 0.87 -48.53
N ASN A 40 -3.85 0.55 -48.92
CA ASN A 40 -2.62 1.12 -48.37
C ASN A 40 -2.57 1.09 -46.85
N LEU A 41 -2.89 -0.07 -46.25
CA LEU A 41 -2.93 -0.26 -44.80
C LEU A 41 -1.63 -0.89 -44.31
N PRO A 42 -0.93 -0.29 -43.31
CA PRO A 42 0.27 -0.87 -42.77
C PRO A 42 -0.04 -2.18 -42.03
N LEU A 43 0.84 -3.17 -42.18
CA LEU A 43 0.81 -4.34 -41.30
C LEU A 43 1.31 -3.96 -39.94
N GLU A 44 0.54 -4.27 -38.92
CA GLU A 44 0.85 -3.87 -37.57
C GLU A 44 1.93 -4.76 -36.94
N THR A 45 2.94 -4.14 -36.34
CA THR A 45 3.92 -4.86 -35.54
C THR A 45 3.27 -5.39 -34.26
N MET A 46 3.68 -6.60 -33.84
CA MET A 46 3.22 -7.21 -32.60
C MET A 46 3.39 -6.24 -31.42
N PHE A 47 2.37 -6.14 -30.61
CA PHE A 47 2.39 -5.28 -29.45
C PHE A 47 3.15 -5.97 -28.30
N VAL A 48 4.39 -5.55 -28.07
CA VAL A 48 5.20 -6.06 -26.96
C VAL A 48 5.05 -5.12 -25.76
N VAL A 49 4.43 -5.61 -24.70
CA VAL A 49 4.41 -4.93 -23.41
C VAL A 49 5.59 -5.41 -22.58
N GLU A 50 6.48 -4.50 -22.21
CA GLU A 50 7.60 -4.83 -21.33
C GLU A 50 7.08 -5.39 -19.99
N GLY A 51 7.55 -6.57 -19.61
CA GLY A 51 7.11 -7.26 -18.38
C GLY A 51 5.89 -8.17 -18.52
N ILE A 52 5.26 -8.28 -19.71
CA ILE A 52 4.11 -9.17 -19.93
C ILE A 52 4.48 -10.64 -19.68
N ASP A 53 5.70 -11.04 -20.00
CA ASP A 53 6.15 -12.42 -19.78
C ASP A 53 6.23 -12.78 -18.31
N LYS A 54 6.65 -11.84 -17.44
CA LYS A 54 6.62 -12.03 -15.98
C LYS A 54 5.19 -12.22 -15.48
N VAL A 55 4.24 -11.49 -16.04
CA VAL A 55 2.82 -11.60 -15.68
C VAL A 55 2.24 -12.91 -16.21
N LYS A 56 2.56 -13.30 -17.46
CA LYS A 56 2.17 -14.59 -18.03
C LYS A 56 2.72 -15.76 -17.20
N ASP A 57 3.96 -15.68 -16.76
CA ASP A 57 4.59 -16.68 -15.88
C ASP A 57 3.89 -16.80 -14.52
N ILE A 58 3.53 -15.69 -13.91
CA ILE A 58 2.79 -15.65 -12.64
C ILE A 58 1.41 -16.28 -12.83
N ILE A 59 0.71 -15.96 -13.92
CA ILE A 59 -0.59 -16.52 -14.28
C ILE A 59 -0.48 -18.03 -14.48
N ALA A 60 0.52 -18.49 -15.24
CA ALA A 60 0.75 -19.91 -15.51
C ALA A 60 1.06 -20.70 -14.23
N LYS A 61 1.91 -20.15 -13.34
CA LYS A 61 2.22 -20.74 -12.03
C LYS A 61 1.00 -20.81 -11.11
N ASN A 62 0.13 -19.81 -11.15
CA ASN A 62 -1.06 -19.74 -10.32
C ASN A 62 -2.21 -20.61 -10.84
N ARG A 63 -2.33 -20.86 -12.14
CA ARG A 63 -3.28 -21.84 -12.71
C ARG A 63 -3.07 -23.26 -12.19
N LYS A 64 -1.84 -23.62 -11.82
CA LYS A 64 -1.49 -24.91 -11.21
C LYS A 64 -1.83 -24.99 -9.71
N ARG A 65 -2.14 -23.89 -9.06
CA ARG A 65 -2.55 -23.83 -7.64
C ARG A 65 -4.03 -23.56 -7.54
N LYS A 66 -4.74 -24.33 -6.70
CA LYS A 66 -6.19 -24.18 -6.48
C LYS A 66 -6.64 -22.85 -5.87
N SER A 67 -5.72 -22.03 -5.36
CA SER A 67 -5.98 -20.69 -4.81
C SER A 67 -5.03 -19.65 -5.41
N LEU A 68 -5.61 -18.64 -6.04
CA LEU A 68 -4.88 -17.48 -6.54
C LEU A 68 -4.61 -16.53 -5.37
N ASN A 69 -3.35 -16.32 -5.02
CA ASN A 69 -2.99 -15.28 -4.06
C ASN A 69 -2.84 -13.94 -4.81
N LEU A 70 -3.97 -13.23 -4.94
CA LEU A 70 -4.07 -11.97 -5.69
C LEU A 70 -3.23 -10.83 -5.07
N GLU A 71 -2.92 -10.90 -3.77
CA GLU A 71 -2.06 -9.91 -3.11
C GLU A 71 -0.61 -9.96 -3.61
N LYS A 72 -0.12 -11.16 -3.95
CA LYS A 72 1.23 -11.29 -4.53
C LYS A 72 1.34 -10.77 -5.95
N LEU A 73 0.23 -10.72 -6.69
CA LEU A 73 0.17 -10.12 -8.02
C LEU A 73 0.18 -8.59 -7.97
N SER A 74 -0.39 -7.99 -6.91
CA SER A 74 -0.50 -6.53 -6.79
C SER A 74 0.83 -5.81 -6.56
N ASN A 75 1.78 -6.45 -5.87
CA ASN A 75 3.00 -5.77 -5.41
C ASN A 75 4.20 -5.90 -6.37
N ASN A 76 4.19 -6.89 -7.29
CA ASN A 76 5.35 -7.17 -8.17
C ASN A 76 5.05 -7.07 -9.68
N SER A 77 3.84 -6.72 -10.07
CA SER A 77 3.38 -6.79 -11.47
C SER A 77 2.56 -5.56 -11.83
N ILE A 78 3.10 -4.37 -11.59
CA ILE A 78 2.52 -3.15 -12.16
C ILE A 78 2.87 -3.18 -13.63
N ILE A 79 1.90 -3.58 -14.46
CA ILE A 79 1.95 -3.31 -15.89
C ILE A 79 1.77 -1.80 -16.01
N GLU A 80 2.80 -1.10 -16.44
CA GLU A 80 2.70 0.33 -16.74
C GLU A 80 1.77 0.52 -17.94
N ILE A 81 0.51 0.77 -17.65
CA ILE A 81 -0.57 0.94 -18.65
C ILE A 81 -0.37 2.20 -19.49
N GLY A 82 0.53 3.10 -19.06
CA GLY A 82 0.86 4.32 -19.81
C GLY A 82 1.24 4.08 -21.28
N ASN A 83 1.91 2.96 -21.55
CA ASN A 83 2.40 2.60 -22.87
C ASN A 83 1.38 1.83 -23.73
N ILE A 84 0.21 1.47 -23.19
CA ILE A 84 -0.84 0.76 -23.92
C ILE A 84 -1.87 1.75 -24.41
N SER A 85 -1.83 2.13 -25.67
CA SER A 85 -2.79 3.07 -26.23
C SER A 85 -4.02 2.33 -26.79
N PRO A 86 -5.24 2.61 -26.28
CA PRO A 86 -6.47 2.14 -26.92
C PRO A 86 -6.67 2.72 -28.30
N LEU A 87 -6.03 3.86 -28.61
CA LEU A 87 -6.15 4.55 -29.89
C LEU A 87 -5.76 3.65 -31.06
N LYS A 88 -4.74 2.78 -30.87
CA LYS A 88 -4.34 1.84 -31.90
C LYS A 88 -5.43 0.81 -32.22
N LEU A 89 -6.11 0.26 -31.24
CA LEU A 89 -7.24 -0.65 -31.47
C LEU A 89 -8.41 0.05 -32.17
N ILE A 90 -8.65 1.31 -31.84
CA ILE A 90 -9.68 2.13 -32.48
C ILE A 90 -9.31 2.38 -33.94
N GLU A 91 -8.04 2.62 -34.25
CA GLU A 91 -7.51 2.76 -35.62
C GLU A 91 -7.71 1.46 -36.43
N LEU A 92 -7.38 0.29 -35.87
CA LEU A 92 -7.63 -0.99 -36.53
C LEU A 92 -9.13 -1.20 -36.82
N GLN A 93 -9.97 -0.84 -35.86
CA GLN A 93 -11.43 -0.91 -36.02
C GLN A 93 -11.93 0.01 -37.14
N ALA A 94 -11.42 1.24 -37.20
CA ALA A 94 -11.74 2.19 -38.28
C ALA A 94 -11.32 1.69 -39.65
N ASN A 95 -10.13 1.06 -39.74
CA ASN A 95 -9.66 0.44 -40.98
C ASN A 95 -10.58 -0.69 -41.46
N LEU A 96 -11.01 -1.57 -40.56
CA LEU A 96 -11.96 -2.64 -40.88
C LEU A 96 -13.35 -2.08 -41.31
N SER A 97 -13.80 -0.99 -40.67
CA SER A 97 -15.02 -0.32 -41.08
C SER A 97 -14.94 0.24 -42.50
N ARG A 98 -13.80 0.88 -42.83
CA ARG A 98 -13.50 1.40 -44.16
C ARG A 98 -13.53 0.32 -45.24
N ILE A 99 -12.95 -0.86 -44.95
CA ILE A 99 -13.02 -2.02 -45.86
C ILE A 99 -14.43 -2.53 -45.99
N ALA A 100 -15.19 -2.63 -44.89
CA ALA A 100 -16.56 -3.11 -44.90
C ALA A 100 -17.44 -2.21 -45.79
N ASP A 101 -17.28 -0.90 -45.68
CA ASP A 101 -18.05 0.09 -46.48
C ASP A 101 -17.66 -0.01 -47.98
N ALA A 102 -16.39 -0.11 -48.30
CA ALA A 102 -15.89 -0.22 -49.68
C ALA A 102 -16.34 -1.53 -50.37
N GLU A 103 -16.25 -2.65 -49.61
CA GLU A 103 -16.63 -3.98 -50.11
C GLU A 103 -18.15 -4.24 -49.93
N LYS A 104 -18.91 -3.27 -49.44
CA LYS A 104 -20.38 -3.37 -49.19
C LYS A 104 -20.74 -4.57 -48.30
N ILE A 105 -19.90 -4.90 -47.33
CA ILE A 105 -20.10 -5.98 -46.36
C ILE A 105 -21.05 -5.48 -45.27
N LEU A 106 -22.28 -6.00 -45.26
CA LEU A 106 -23.27 -5.67 -44.21
C LEU A 106 -23.00 -6.51 -42.95
N PHE A 107 -22.98 -5.83 -41.80
CA PHE A 107 -22.89 -6.48 -40.51
C PHE A 107 -24.23 -7.07 -40.11
N VAL A 108 -24.21 -8.36 -39.76
CA VAL A 108 -25.40 -9.12 -39.38
C VAL A 108 -25.47 -9.35 -37.90
N HIS A 109 -26.64 -9.28 -37.32
CA HIS A 109 -26.89 -9.45 -35.90
C HIS A 109 -27.85 -10.61 -35.64
N GLY A 110 -27.76 -11.23 -34.46
CA GLY A 110 -28.65 -12.31 -34.06
C GLY A 110 -28.02 -13.71 -34.15
N LYS A 111 -28.58 -14.67 -33.40
CA LYS A 111 -27.99 -16.01 -33.17
C LYS A 111 -27.95 -16.92 -34.42
N ARG A 112 -28.77 -16.67 -35.41
CA ARG A 112 -28.88 -17.54 -36.61
C ARG A 112 -28.11 -17.01 -37.81
N ASN A 113 -27.57 -15.82 -37.74
CA ASN A 113 -26.89 -15.19 -38.87
C ASN A 113 -25.38 -15.51 -38.81
N LYS A 114 -24.81 -15.97 -39.92
CA LYS A 114 -23.39 -16.27 -40.05
C LYS A 114 -22.62 -14.96 -40.31
N LYS A 115 -21.84 -14.54 -39.32
CA LYS A 115 -20.98 -13.33 -39.41
C LYS A 115 -19.81 -13.58 -40.36
N SER A 116 -19.43 -12.58 -41.15
CA SER A 116 -18.22 -12.56 -41.95
C SER A 116 -16.97 -12.59 -41.04
N GLU A 117 -15.80 -12.96 -41.56
CA GLU A 117 -14.54 -12.91 -40.82
C GLU A 117 -14.17 -11.47 -40.46
N LEU A 118 -14.42 -10.52 -41.37
CA LEU A 118 -14.24 -9.09 -41.09
C LEU A 118 -15.07 -8.65 -39.87
N GLN A 119 -16.37 -8.99 -39.84
CA GLN A 119 -17.23 -8.62 -38.73
C GLN A 119 -16.78 -9.27 -37.39
N LYS A 120 -16.37 -10.53 -37.42
CA LYS A 120 -15.87 -11.20 -36.21
C LYS A 120 -14.61 -10.54 -35.67
N LEU A 121 -13.71 -10.11 -36.57
CA LEU A 121 -12.48 -9.41 -36.20
C LEU A 121 -12.78 -8.03 -35.67
N TYR A 122 -13.67 -7.28 -36.32
CA TYR A 122 -14.15 -5.98 -35.88
C TYR A 122 -14.72 -6.01 -34.47
N GLU A 123 -15.69 -6.91 -34.21
CA GLU A 123 -16.32 -7.06 -32.91
C GLU A 123 -15.31 -7.50 -31.80
N ALA A 124 -14.34 -8.35 -32.14
CA ALA A 124 -13.32 -8.77 -31.20
C ALA A 124 -12.35 -7.63 -30.83
N ILE A 125 -11.99 -6.77 -31.77
CA ILE A 125 -11.18 -5.56 -31.52
C ILE A 125 -11.99 -4.54 -30.70
N GLU A 126 -13.25 -4.36 -31.00
CA GLU A 126 -14.17 -3.48 -30.24
C GLU A 126 -14.29 -3.92 -28.78
N GLU A 127 -14.52 -5.22 -28.54
CA GLU A 127 -14.57 -5.77 -27.19
C GLU A 127 -13.24 -5.57 -26.45
N ALA A 128 -12.11 -5.83 -27.12
CA ALA A 128 -10.79 -5.65 -26.53
C ALA A 128 -10.52 -4.19 -26.17
N SER A 129 -10.86 -3.25 -27.04
CA SER A 129 -10.75 -1.81 -26.82
C SER A 129 -11.60 -1.34 -25.65
N THR A 130 -12.85 -1.74 -25.61
CA THR A 130 -13.79 -1.40 -24.52
C THR A 130 -13.29 -1.94 -23.16
N ARG A 131 -12.80 -3.18 -23.12
CA ARG A 131 -12.23 -3.78 -21.90
C ARG A 131 -10.95 -3.07 -21.45
N LEU A 132 -10.09 -2.68 -22.39
CA LEU A 132 -8.86 -1.96 -22.10
C LEU A 132 -9.15 -0.58 -21.50
N LEU A 133 -10.10 0.18 -22.07
CA LEU A 133 -10.55 1.45 -21.53
C LEU A 133 -11.09 1.31 -20.10
N LYS A 134 -11.91 0.30 -19.86
CA LYS A 134 -12.45 0.01 -18.53
C LYS A 134 -11.36 -0.31 -17.51
N TYR A 135 -10.32 -1.04 -17.89
CA TYR A 135 -9.21 -1.32 -16.98
C TYR A 135 -8.37 -0.07 -16.69
N LYS A 136 -8.15 0.79 -17.69
CA LYS A 136 -7.52 2.10 -17.49
C LYS A 136 -8.31 2.96 -16.49
N GLU A 137 -9.62 3.00 -16.62
CA GLU A 137 -10.48 3.71 -15.67
C GLU A 137 -10.35 3.15 -14.25
N HIS A 138 -10.34 1.82 -14.07
CA HIS A 138 -10.12 1.20 -12.76
C HIS A 138 -8.79 1.63 -12.14
N PHE A 139 -7.71 1.68 -12.92
CA PHE A 139 -6.41 2.13 -12.41
C PHE A 139 -6.40 3.61 -12.09
N LYS A 140 -7.04 4.43 -12.92
CA LYS A 140 -7.19 5.88 -12.66
C LYS A 140 -7.91 6.12 -11.33
N LEU A 141 -9.01 5.40 -11.07
CA LEU A 141 -9.76 5.50 -9.82
C LEU A 141 -8.97 5.01 -8.60
N MET A 142 -8.13 3.99 -8.75
CA MET A 142 -7.29 3.50 -7.65
C MET A 142 -6.08 4.39 -7.35
N GLY A 143 -5.60 5.16 -8.32
CA GLY A 143 -4.35 5.92 -8.18
C GLY A 143 -3.14 5.02 -7.94
N THR A 144 -2.05 5.57 -7.38
CA THR A 144 -0.81 4.83 -7.07
C THR A 144 -0.88 4.07 -5.74
N ASP A 145 -1.63 4.58 -4.78
CA ASP A 145 -1.52 4.20 -3.37
C ASP A 145 -2.53 3.14 -2.93
N ARG A 146 -3.68 3.06 -3.62
CA ARG A 146 -4.74 2.10 -3.28
C ARG A 146 -4.68 0.82 -4.10
N ASN A 147 -4.90 -0.31 -3.43
CA ASN A 147 -4.98 -1.63 -4.07
C ASN A 147 -6.41 -2.06 -4.41
N SER A 148 -7.41 -1.30 -3.98
CA SER A 148 -8.82 -1.61 -4.22
C SER A 148 -9.69 -0.39 -4.04
N TYR A 149 -10.89 -0.43 -4.60
CA TYR A 149 -11.96 0.52 -4.29
C TYR A 149 -13.33 -0.16 -4.31
N SER A 150 -14.32 0.46 -3.66
CA SER A 150 -15.70 0.00 -3.68
C SER A 150 -16.46 0.63 -4.86
N LYS A 151 -17.25 -0.16 -5.60
CA LYS A 151 -18.10 0.38 -6.66
C LYS A 151 -19.23 1.28 -6.16
N THR A 152 -19.61 1.14 -4.88
CA THR A 152 -20.66 1.95 -4.26
C THR A 152 -20.12 3.22 -3.60
N ASP A 153 -18.83 3.24 -3.28
CA ASP A 153 -18.10 4.38 -2.75
C ASP A 153 -16.66 4.29 -3.25
N ILE A 154 -16.37 4.99 -4.33
CA ILE A 154 -15.08 4.90 -5.03
C ILE A 154 -13.89 5.40 -4.20
N GLU A 155 -14.14 6.21 -3.17
CA GLU A 155 -13.11 6.71 -2.28
C GLU A 155 -12.82 5.75 -1.11
N ALA A 156 -13.76 4.88 -0.76
CA ALA A 156 -13.57 3.89 0.30
C ALA A 156 -12.64 2.74 -0.16
N THR A 157 -11.75 2.35 0.73
CA THR A 157 -10.84 1.21 0.53
C THR A 157 -11.33 -0.01 1.29
N PHE A 158 -11.09 -1.21 0.73
CA PHE A 158 -11.42 -2.46 1.41
C PHE A 158 -10.42 -2.73 2.53
N MET A 159 -10.91 -2.74 3.76
CA MET A 159 -10.12 -2.95 4.97
C MET A 159 -10.66 -4.14 5.77
N ARG A 160 -9.78 -4.83 6.46
CA ARG A 160 -10.15 -5.82 7.46
C ARG A 160 -10.61 -5.08 8.71
N MET A 161 -11.85 -5.34 9.14
CA MET A 161 -12.38 -4.73 10.34
C MET A 161 -11.83 -5.44 11.59
N LYS A 162 -11.53 -4.68 12.65
CA LYS A 162 -11.14 -5.25 13.95
C LYS A 162 -12.29 -6.07 14.54
N ASP A 163 -13.53 -5.56 14.41
CA ASP A 163 -14.75 -6.20 14.89
C ASP A 163 -15.31 -7.17 13.84
N ASP A 164 -14.58 -8.22 13.54
CA ASP A 164 -15.02 -9.29 12.66
C ASP A 164 -15.75 -10.36 13.48
N HIS A 165 -17.02 -10.10 13.80
CA HIS A 165 -17.85 -11.01 14.59
C HIS A 165 -17.98 -12.42 14.01
N MET A 166 -17.82 -12.54 12.69
CA MET A 166 -17.88 -13.83 11.98
C MET A 166 -16.52 -14.52 11.91
N GLN A 167 -15.44 -13.86 12.33
CA GLN A 167 -14.04 -14.33 12.27
C GLN A 167 -13.61 -14.90 10.90
N ASN A 168 -14.28 -14.49 9.83
CA ASN A 168 -14.05 -14.98 8.47
C ASN A 168 -13.05 -14.11 7.67
N GLY A 169 -12.49 -13.07 8.28
CA GLY A 169 -11.56 -12.14 7.65
C GLY A 169 -12.19 -11.29 6.56
N GLN A 170 -13.51 -11.11 6.57
CA GLN A 170 -14.23 -10.37 5.54
C GLN A 170 -13.75 -8.92 5.45
N LEU A 171 -13.40 -8.51 4.25
CA LEU A 171 -13.05 -7.13 3.95
C LEU A 171 -14.31 -6.31 3.70
N LYS A 172 -14.39 -5.12 4.30
CA LYS A 172 -15.49 -4.17 4.11
C LYS A 172 -14.98 -2.84 3.57
N PRO A 173 -15.79 -2.10 2.76
CA PRO A 173 -15.46 -0.73 2.42
C PRO A 173 -15.36 0.10 3.70
N ALA A 174 -14.26 0.80 3.89
CA ALA A 174 -14.01 1.54 5.11
C ALA A 174 -13.08 2.73 4.87
N TYR A 175 -13.11 3.64 5.82
CA TYR A 175 -12.17 4.73 5.98
C TYR A 175 -11.36 4.53 7.26
N ASN A 176 -10.13 4.99 7.24
CA ASN A 176 -9.28 5.05 8.42
C ASN A 176 -9.51 6.40 9.09
N VAL A 177 -10.05 6.37 10.31
CA VAL A 177 -10.41 7.56 11.08
C VAL A 177 -9.30 7.88 12.07
N GLN A 178 -8.80 9.08 12.01
CA GLN A 178 -7.78 9.60 12.92
C GLN A 178 -8.39 10.71 13.79
N ILE A 179 -8.04 10.73 15.06
CA ILE A 179 -8.34 11.82 16.00
C ILE A 179 -7.04 12.27 16.67
N ALA A 180 -6.87 13.58 16.82
CA ALA A 180 -5.90 14.13 17.75
C ALA A 180 -6.66 14.61 18.99
N VAL A 181 -6.14 14.26 20.16
CA VAL A 181 -6.80 14.54 21.46
C VAL A 181 -5.81 15.28 22.35
N GLU A 182 -6.29 16.34 22.98
CA GLU A 182 -5.56 17.07 24.01
C GLU A 182 -6.50 17.38 25.17
N ASN A 183 -6.07 17.13 26.40
CA ASN A 183 -6.83 17.37 27.60
C ASN A 183 -8.27 16.79 27.54
N TYR A 184 -8.42 15.57 27.00
CA TYR A 184 -9.68 14.87 26.77
C TYR A 184 -10.58 15.44 25.67
N PHE A 185 -10.16 16.46 24.93
CA PHE A 185 -10.94 17.02 23.83
C PHE A 185 -10.36 16.59 22.50
N ILE A 186 -11.22 16.27 21.53
CA ILE A 186 -10.84 15.99 20.16
C ILE A 186 -10.55 17.34 19.50
N ILE A 187 -9.27 17.63 19.21
CA ILE A 187 -8.83 18.89 18.59
C ILE A 187 -8.78 18.80 17.08
N HIS A 188 -8.51 17.61 16.52
CA HIS A 188 -8.53 17.36 15.07
C HIS A 188 -9.16 16.01 14.76
N THR A 189 -9.81 15.97 13.58
CA THR A 189 -10.28 14.74 12.93
C THR A 189 -9.68 14.67 11.54
N TYR A 190 -9.29 13.47 11.11
CA TYR A 190 -8.81 13.23 9.75
C TYR A 190 -9.34 11.89 9.24
N ILE A 191 -9.81 11.88 8.00
CA ILE A 191 -10.32 10.69 7.34
C ILE A 191 -9.38 10.33 6.20
N SER A 192 -8.84 9.12 6.24
CA SER A 192 -7.98 8.57 5.21
C SER A 192 -8.60 7.35 4.56
N ASN A 193 -8.27 7.10 3.31
CA ASN A 193 -8.55 5.85 2.62
C ASN A 193 -7.37 4.87 2.68
N ASP A 194 -6.28 5.22 3.37
CA ASP A 194 -5.16 4.33 3.65
C ASP A 194 -5.54 3.26 4.67
N ARG A 195 -5.10 2.03 4.43
CA ARG A 195 -5.35 0.90 5.35
C ARG A 195 -4.46 0.92 6.59
N THR A 196 -3.42 1.72 6.58
CA THR A 196 -2.42 1.82 7.64
C THR A 196 -2.25 3.27 8.08
N ASP A 197 -1.75 3.47 9.29
CA ASP A 197 -1.58 4.79 9.88
C ASP A 197 -0.28 5.50 9.44
N TYR A 198 0.58 4.82 8.66
CA TYR A 198 1.89 5.35 8.26
C TYR A 198 1.84 6.72 7.59
N ASN A 199 0.82 6.97 6.77
CA ASN A 199 0.70 8.20 5.98
C ASN A 199 -0.25 9.23 6.61
N THR A 200 -0.80 8.96 7.80
CA THR A 200 -1.87 9.80 8.38
C THR A 200 -1.37 10.78 9.43
N LEU A 201 -0.17 10.58 9.99
CA LEU A 201 0.39 11.46 11.03
C LEU A 201 0.69 12.86 10.49
N ILE A 202 1.45 12.93 9.41
CA ILE A 202 1.88 14.21 8.81
C ILE A 202 0.69 15.09 8.42
N PRO A 203 -0.36 14.59 7.72
CA PRO A 203 -1.56 15.37 7.44
C PRO A 203 -2.28 15.91 8.68
N VAL A 204 -2.30 15.16 9.78
CA VAL A 204 -2.89 15.64 11.04
C VAL A 204 -2.05 16.76 11.66
N LEU A 205 -0.72 16.63 11.64
CA LEU A 205 0.19 17.66 12.14
C LEU A 205 0.16 18.95 11.30
N GLU A 206 0.10 18.83 9.98
CA GLU A 206 -0.07 19.98 9.08
C GLU A 206 -1.41 20.68 9.32
N LYS A 207 -2.47 19.93 9.56
CA LYS A 207 -3.77 20.48 9.95
C LYS A 207 -3.70 21.21 11.29
N HIS A 208 -2.94 20.69 12.26
CA HIS A 208 -2.70 21.37 13.54
C HIS A 208 -2.00 22.69 13.32
N LYS A 209 -0.91 22.70 12.56
CA LYS A 209 -0.17 23.91 12.21
C LYS A 209 -1.05 24.95 11.50
N ALA A 210 -1.89 24.51 10.56
CA ALA A 210 -2.79 25.41 9.85
C ALA A 210 -3.85 26.06 10.74
N HIS A 211 -4.32 25.38 11.80
CA HIS A 211 -5.31 25.93 12.74
C HIS A 211 -4.72 26.77 13.86
N PHE A 212 -3.55 26.38 14.38
CA PHE A 212 -2.94 27.02 15.54
C PHE A 212 -1.69 27.84 15.23
N ASN A 213 -1.27 27.90 13.96
CA ASN A 213 -0.05 28.56 13.45
C ASN A 213 1.25 28.03 14.05
N ASN A 214 1.23 26.90 14.73
CA ASN A 214 2.39 26.22 15.32
C ASN A 214 2.21 24.70 15.28
N PHE A 215 3.32 23.98 15.41
CA PHE A 215 3.29 22.55 15.67
C PHE A 215 3.14 22.29 17.18
N PRO A 216 2.59 21.12 17.59
CA PRO A 216 2.66 20.69 18.97
C PRO A 216 4.12 20.49 19.38
N GLN A 217 4.46 20.72 20.64
CA GLN A 217 5.80 20.47 21.15
C GLN A 217 6.11 18.96 21.19
N GLU A 218 5.09 18.15 21.46
CA GLU A 218 5.21 16.73 21.72
C GLU A 218 4.06 15.96 21.08
N VAL A 219 4.34 14.74 20.63
CA VAL A 219 3.33 13.84 20.05
C VAL A 219 3.49 12.44 20.61
N THR A 220 2.39 11.90 21.10
CA THR A 220 2.27 10.49 21.47
C THR A 220 1.28 9.80 20.55
N ALA A 221 1.71 8.73 19.90
CA ALA A 221 0.87 7.99 18.97
C ALA A 221 1.10 6.47 19.09
N ASP A 222 0.22 5.70 18.45
CA ASP A 222 0.33 4.25 18.42
C ASP A 222 1.50 3.78 17.54
N SER A 223 1.88 2.53 17.71
CA SER A 223 2.96 1.89 16.94
C SER A 223 2.71 1.86 15.42
N GLY A 224 1.45 1.98 14.99
CA GLY A 224 1.07 2.12 13.59
C GLY A 224 1.68 3.34 12.89
N TYR A 225 2.03 4.38 13.64
CA TYR A 225 2.65 5.61 13.11
C TYR A 225 4.18 5.57 13.08
N SER A 226 4.82 4.52 13.60
CA SER A 226 6.28 4.40 13.65
C SER A 226 6.86 4.08 12.28
N SER A 227 7.09 5.10 11.46
CA SER A 227 7.80 5.02 10.18
C SER A 227 8.99 5.97 10.16
N GLU A 228 9.99 5.69 9.31
CA GLU A 228 11.16 6.56 9.14
C GLU A 228 10.72 7.96 8.71
N ALA A 229 9.82 8.05 7.72
CA ALA A 229 9.28 9.32 7.22
C ALA A 229 8.64 10.15 8.34
N ASN A 230 7.82 9.54 9.19
CA ASN A 230 7.15 10.22 10.28
C ASN A 230 8.16 10.70 11.35
N LEU A 231 9.12 9.87 11.74
CA LEU A 231 10.10 10.26 12.76
C LEU A 231 11.06 11.34 12.25
N VAL A 232 11.46 11.27 10.97
CA VAL A 232 12.24 12.35 10.32
C VAL A 232 11.45 13.65 10.28
N TYR A 233 10.16 13.58 9.91
CA TYR A 233 9.29 14.75 9.88
C TYR A 233 9.16 15.40 11.26
N LEU A 234 8.93 14.61 12.31
CA LEU A 234 8.84 15.11 13.69
C LEU A 234 10.14 15.79 14.11
N LYS A 235 11.29 15.15 13.86
CA LYS A 235 12.62 15.67 14.20
C LYS A 235 12.92 16.98 13.47
N ASN A 236 12.61 17.07 12.17
CA ASN A 236 12.84 18.28 11.37
C ASN A 236 11.97 19.48 11.79
N ASN A 237 10.85 19.22 12.45
CA ASN A 237 9.95 20.25 12.95
C ASN A 237 10.10 20.47 14.48
N ASN A 238 11.15 19.93 15.11
CA ASN A 238 11.41 20.02 16.56
C ASN A 238 10.24 19.53 17.42
N ILE A 239 9.60 18.44 17.03
CA ILE A 239 8.50 17.82 17.76
C ILE A 239 9.04 16.58 18.48
N ASP A 240 8.92 16.54 19.80
CA ASP A 240 9.32 15.39 20.59
C ASP A 240 8.39 14.20 20.35
N SER A 241 8.99 13.07 20.03
CA SER A 241 8.25 11.85 19.62
C SER A 241 8.20 10.82 20.73
N TYR A 242 7.00 10.42 21.14
CA TYR A 242 6.72 9.32 22.07
C TYR A 242 5.92 8.22 21.37
N ILE A 243 6.42 7.76 20.22
CA ILE A 243 5.76 6.76 19.38
C ILE A 243 6.40 5.38 19.62
N LYS A 244 5.60 4.42 20.10
CA LYS A 244 6.06 3.06 20.35
C LYS A 244 6.42 2.38 19.02
N LEU A 245 7.58 1.74 18.95
CA LEU A 245 7.99 0.97 17.77
C LEU A 245 7.15 -0.30 17.63
N GLN A 246 6.80 -0.69 16.39
CA GLN A 246 6.08 -1.95 16.14
C GLN A 246 6.83 -3.19 16.66
N MET A 247 8.16 -3.14 16.63
CA MET A 247 9.01 -4.23 17.12
C MET A 247 9.32 -4.17 18.63
N HIS A 248 8.80 -3.19 19.36
CA HIS A 248 9.14 -2.94 20.75
C HIS A 248 9.03 -4.19 21.64
N GLU A 249 7.93 -4.92 21.59
CA GLU A 249 7.75 -6.15 22.38
C GLU A 249 8.65 -7.28 21.88
N LYS A 250 8.84 -7.39 20.57
CA LYS A 250 9.73 -8.40 19.98
C LYS A 250 11.20 -8.17 20.38
N MET A 251 11.63 -6.92 20.48
CA MET A 251 13.00 -6.56 20.89
C MET A 251 13.33 -7.01 22.32
N LYS A 252 12.35 -7.22 23.18
CA LYS A 252 12.52 -7.71 24.56
C LYS A 252 12.74 -9.21 24.62
N THR A 253 12.37 -9.95 23.59
CA THR A 253 12.43 -11.42 23.59
C THR A 253 13.86 -11.94 23.53
N ARG A 254 14.12 -13.09 24.20
CA ARG A 254 15.41 -13.76 24.17
C ARG A 254 15.82 -14.16 22.74
N ALA A 255 14.86 -14.60 21.92
CA ALA A 255 15.11 -14.96 20.52
C ALA A 255 15.64 -13.77 19.70
N TYR A 256 15.07 -12.57 19.89
CA TYR A 256 15.56 -11.37 19.22
C TYR A 256 16.97 -10.98 19.66
N LYS A 257 17.23 -11.02 20.98
CA LYS A 257 18.52 -10.64 21.56
C LYS A 257 19.66 -11.59 21.19
N ASN A 258 19.36 -12.84 20.86
CA ASN A 258 20.34 -13.88 20.55
C ASN A 258 20.38 -14.26 19.06
N ASP A 259 19.63 -13.56 18.17
CA ASP A 259 19.60 -13.86 16.73
C ASP A 259 20.96 -13.54 16.08
N PRO A 260 21.76 -14.54 15.65
CA PRO A 260 23.09 -14.31 15.09
C PRO A 260 23.07 -13.64 13.72
N GLY A 261 21.92 -13.62 13.08
CA GLY A 261 21.71 -13.02 11.75
C GLY A 261 21.46 -11.53 11.77
N LYS A 262 21.39 -10.90 12.94
CA LYS A 262 21.06 -9.47 13.09
C LYS A 262 22.26 -8.62 13.45
N PHE A 263 22.41 -7.48 12.76
CA PHE A 263 23.56 -6.60 12.91
C PHE A 263 23.71 -6.05 14.34
N TYR A 264 22.62 -5.83 15.06
CA TYR A 264 22.67 -5.33 16.45
C TYR A 264 23.18 -6.35 17.46
N ASN A 265 23.32 -7.63 17.06
CA ASN A 265 23.97 -8.70 17.83
C ASN A 265 25.39 -9.02 17.32
N MET A 266 25.92 -8.22 16.41
CA MET A 266 27.25 -8.30 15.88
C MET A 266 28.12 -7.18 16.47
N GLU A 267 29.40 -7.40 16.63
CA GLU A 267 30.33 -6.37 17.02
C GLU A 267 30.51 -5.36 15.88
N LYS A 268 30.26 -4.07 16.16
CA LYS A 268 30.48 -2.99 15.22
C LYS A 268 31.86 -2.40 15.44
N ILE A 269 32.71 -2.46 14.42
CA ILE A 269 34.05 -1.90 14.44
C ILE A 269 34.09 -0.69 13.50
N ILE A 270 34.57 0.43 14.02
CA ILE A 270 34.80 1.67 13.28
C ILE A 270 36.29 1.83 13.08
N THR A 271 36.74 1.92 11.84
CA THR A 271 38.14 2.14 11.47
C THR A 271 38.21 3.37 10.55
N GLU A 272 39.43 3.87 10.32
CA GLU A 272 39.67 4.95 9.35
C GLU A 272 39.12 4.61 7.95
N ASN A 273 39.07 3.34 7.58
CA ASN A 273 38.55 2.84 6.29
C ASN A 273 37.02 2.56 6.28
N GLY A 274 36.32 2.97 7.33
CA GLY A 274 34.87 2.82 7.42
C GLY A 274 34.38 1.85 8.49
N VAL A 275 33.09 1.53 8.45
CA VAL A 275 32.41 0.64 9.39
C VAL A 275 32.34 -0.77 8.84
N HIS A 276 32.59 -1.75 9.71
CA HIS A 276 32.35 -3.16 9.43
C HIS A 276 31.80 -3.89 10.66
N PHE A 277 31.24 -5.06 10.44
CA PHE A 277 30.66 -5.88 11.50
C PHE A 277 31.36 -7.21 11.59
N ILE A 278 31.54 -7.71 12.82
CA ILE A 278 32.03 -9.06 13.08
C ILE A 278 30.85 -9.94 13.49
N CYS A 279 30.61 -11.01 12.72
CA CYS A 279 29.55 -11.95 13.04
C CYS A 279 29.92 -12.88 14.19
N LYS A 280 28.98 -13.69 14.67
CA LYS A 280 29.18 -14.62 15.78
C LYS A 280 30.27 -15.67 15.52
N ASP A 281 30.59 -15.96 14.26
CA ASP A 281 31.64 -16.85 13.81
C ASP A 281 33.00 -16.12 13.63
N GLY A 282 33.13 -14.88 14.09
CA GLY A 282 34.35 -14.08 13.97
C GLY A 282 34.62 -13.53 12.56
N ARG A 283 33.72 -13.75 11.59
CA ARG A 283 33.91 -13.30 10.19
C ARG A 283 33.47 -11.87 10.01
N LYS A 284 34.22 -11.17 9.13
CA LYS A 284 34.02 -9.76 8.84
C LYS A 284 32.97 -9.56 7.75
N LEU A 285 31.97 -8.69 8.03
CA LEU A 285 31.06 -8.16 7.02
C LEU A 285 31.50 -6.74 6.68
N GLN A 286 31.86 -6.52 5.43
CA GLN A 286 32.38 -5.25 4.92
C GLN A 286 31.28 -4.50 4.18
N TYR A 287 31.37 -3.16 4.19
CA TYR A 287 30.54 -2.32 3.34
C TYR A 287 30.79 -2.68 1.87
N GLU A 288 29.73 -2.84 1.13
CA GLU A 288 29.78 -3.19 -0.29
C GLU A 288 29.26 -2.03 -1.16
N ARG A 289 28.07 -1.51 -0.84
CA ARG A 289 27.41 -0.44 -1.59
C ARG A 289 26.28 0.21 -0.80
N SER A 290 25.79 1.36 -1.30
CA SER A 290 24.52 1.95 -0.86
C SER A 290 23.38 1.64 -1.83
N GLU A 291 22.21 1.39 -1.27
CA GLU A 291 20.97 1.18 -2.01
C GLU A 291 19.89 2.15 -1.52
N TYR A 292 19.07 2.62 -2.44
CA TYR A 292 17.92 3.47 -2.12
C TYR A 292 16.62 2.72 -2.36
N ARG A 293 15.63 2.96 -1.50
CA ARG A 293 14.27 2.46 -1.68
C ARG A 293 13.28 3.61 -1.58
N ASN A 294 12.39 3.70 -2.55
CA ASN A 294 11.30 4.64 -2.50
C ASN A 294 10.03 3.94 -2.00
N HIS A 295 9.38 4.52 -1.02
CA HIS A 295 8.09 4.06 -0.53
C HIS A 295 7.19 5.27 -0.29
N ASN A 296 6.07 5.34 -0.98
CA ASN A 296 5.09 6.44 -0.88
C ASN A 296 5.74 7.84 -0.98
N GLY A 297 6.67 8.02 -1.94
CA GLY A 297 7.37 9.29 -2.14
C GLY A 297 8.53 9.57 -1.17
N TYR A 298 8.71 8.73 -0.13
CA TYR A 298 9.85 8.84 0.79
C TYR A 298 11.00 7.94 0.33
N ARG A 299 12.23 8.51 0.28
CA ARG A 299 13.44 7.81 -0.13
C ARG A 299 14.29 7.44 1.07
N SER A 300 14.36 6.15 1.39
CA SER A 300 15.23 5.59 2.44
C SER A 300 16.57 5.15 1.86
N ASN A 301 17.65 5.38 2.60
CA ASN A 301 19.01 4.95 2.25
C ASN A 301 19.41 3.71 3.08
N PHE A 302 19.97 2.72 2.40
CA PHE A 302 20.47 1.49 3.02
C PHE A 302 21.92 1.26 2.66
N GLU A 303 22.74 1.01 3.65
CA GLU A 303 24.09 0.49 3.49
C GLU A 303 24.05 -1.03 3.44
N VAL A 304 24.72 -1.61 2.47
CA VAL A 304 24.80 -3.06 2.27
C VAL A 304 26.15 -3.53 2.76
N TYR A 305 26.13 -4.49 3.69
CA TYR A 305 27.30 -5.16 4.23
C TYR A 305 27.26 -6.63 3.88
N ALA A 306 28.36 -7.18 3.37
CA ALA A 306 28.44 -8.56 2.95
C ALA A 306 29.65 -9.28 3.60
N CYS A 307 29.45 -10.54 3.95
CA CYS A 307 30.53 -11.46 4.30
C CYS A 307 31.08 -12.08 3.01
N LYS A 308 32.39 -12.12 2.85
CA LYS A 308 33.04 -12.69 1.66
C LYS A 308 32.84 -14.19 1.56
N ASP A 309 32.93 -14.89 2.70
CA ASP A 309 32.77 -16.32 2.74
C ASP A 309 32.06 -16.76 4.03
N CYS A 310 31.01 -17.57 3.88
CA CYS A 310 30.25 -18.19 4.96
C CYS A 310 30.29 -19.75 4.89
N SER A 311 31.24 -20.32 4.14
CA SER A 311 31.39 -21.79 4.07
C SER A 311 31.79 -22.35 5.41
N GLY A 312 31.28 -23.52 5.79
CA GLY A 312 31.60 -24.20 7.05
C GLY A 312 31.18 -23.48 8.34
N CYS A 313 30.37 -22.42 8.25
CA CYS A 313 29.90 -21.69 9.45
C CYS A 313 28.75 -22.43 10.14
N GLU A 314 28.89 -22.80 11.38
CA GLU A 314 27.88 -23.49 12.20
C GLU A 314 26.63 -22.66 12.42
N PHE A 315 26.75 -21.31 12.43
CA PHE A 315 25.63 -20.41 12.63
C PHE A 315 24.84 -20.12 11.34
N LYS A 316 25.28 -20.59 10.18
CA LYS A 316 24.69 -20.29 8.89
C LYS A 316 23.18 -20.60 8.81
N PRO A 317 22.66 -21.74 9.32
CA PRO A 317 21.24 -22.04 9.34
C PRO A 317 20.38 -21.03 10.12
N HIS A 318 20.95 -20.48 11.19
CA HIS A 318 20.26 -19.48 12.04
C HIS A 318 20.52 -18.04 11.58
N CYS A 319 21.62 -17.81 10.83
CA CYS A 319 22.04 -16.50 10.35
C CYS A 319 21.29 -16.08 9.08
N LEU A 320 21.01 -17.01 8.17
CA LEU A 320 20.29 -16.74 6.93
C LEU A 320 18.78 -16.91 7.12
N TYR A 321 18.02 -15.96 6.58
CA TYR A 321 16.55 -16.02 6.65
C TYR A 321 16.00 -17.17 5.80
N LYS A 322 15.22 -18.07 6.39
CA LYS A 322 14.63 -19.25 5.73
C LYS A 322 15.68 -20.10 5.01
N TYR A 323 16.82 -20.35 5.67
CA TYR A 323 17.90 -21.16 5.13
C TYR A 323 17.39 -22.50 4.60
N ASN A 324 17.84 -22.87 3.43
CA ASN A 324 17.62 -24.18 2.81
C ASN A 324 19.01 -24.73 2.39
N GLU A 325 19.39 -25.88 2.92
CA GLU A 325 20.72 -26.45 2.73
C GLU A 325 21.06 -26.68 1.25
N GLU A 326 20.12 -27.22 0.47
CA GLU A 326 20.33 -27.51 -0.95
C GLU A 326 20.53 -26.26 -1.82
N LYS A 327 19.87 -25.13 -1.44
CA LYS A 327 19.82 -23.89 -2.27
C LYS A 327 20.77 -22.82 -1.79
N ASP A 328 21.04 -22.78 -0.50
CA ASP A 328 21.75 -21.67 0.16
C ASP A 328 23.16 -22.04 0.62
N ILE A 329 23.66 -23.24 0.24
CA ILE A 329 24.98 -23.74 0.66
C ILE A 329 26.12 -22.78 0.26
N HIS A 330 26.02 -22.15 -0.92
CA HIS A 330 27.00 -21.17 -1.41
C HIS A 330 26.64 -19.72 -1.10
N LYS A 331 25.52 -19.48 -0.40
CA LYS A 331 25.04 -18.13 -0.13
C LYS A 331 25.76 -17.52 1.07
N ASN A 332 26.29 -16.33 0.88
CA ASN A 332 26.92 -15.55 1.93
C ASN A 332 25.95 -14.62 2.64
N LYS A 333 26.27 -14.23 3.87
CA LYS A 333 25.50 -13.27 4.63
C LYS A 333 25.58 -11.88 4.01
N VAL A 334 24.43 -11.31 3.70
CA VAL A 334 24.27 -9.91 3.29
C VAL A 334 23.30 -9.22 4.24
N MET A 335 23.66 -8.04 4.72
CA MET A 335 22.81 -7.19 5.56
C MET A 335 22.55 -5.86 4.88
N LYS A 336 21.36 -5.34 5.04
CA LYS A 336 20.96 -3.98 4.61
C LYS A 336 20.57 -3.20 5.85
N ILE A 337 21.31 -2.15 6.15
CA ILE A 337 21.16 -1.34 7.36
C ILE A 337 20.82 0.08 6.93
N ASN A 338 19.73 0.61 7.46
CA ASN A 338 19.43 2.03 7.35
C ASN A 338 19.86 2.71 8.66
N LEU A 339 21.03 3.35 8.65
CA LEU A 339 21.61 3.95 9.85
C LEU A 339 20.75 5.07 10.44
N LEU A 340 20.14 5.89 9.60
CA LEU A 340 19.23 6.94 10.07
C LEU A 340 18.03 6.34 10.80
N TRP A 341 17.43 5.32 10.23
CA TRP A 341 16.30 4.62 10.85
C TRP A 341 16.69 3.97 12.18
N GLU A 342 17.89 3.36 12.28
CA GLU A 342 18.37 2.78 13.53
C GLU A 342 18.58 3.84 14.62
N THR A 343 19.10 5.01 14.26
CA THR A 343 19.25 6.15 15.19
C THR A 343 17.88 6.62 15.67
N LEU A 344 16.95 6.86 14.76
CA LEU A 344 15.59 7.31 15.09
C LEU A 344 14.82 6.29 15.95
N LYS A 345 15.01 5.00 15.70
CA LYS A 345 14.45 3.94 16.54
C LYS A 345 14.99 3.98 17.96
N THR A 346 16.28 4.19 18.10
CA THR A 346 16.92 4.26 19.42
C THR A 346 16.41 5.49 20.20
N GLU A 347 16.38 6.66 19.56
CA GLU A 347 15.84 7.88 20.16
C GLU A 347 14.37 7.70 20.58
N SER A 348 13.51 7.22 19.68
CA SER A 348 12.09 6.96 19.96
C SER A 348 11.89 5.96 21.09
N ASN A 349 12.69 4.88 21.12
CA ASN A 349 12.60 3.87 22.18
C ASN A 349 13.03 4.46 23.54
N ASN A 350 14.07 5.28 23.59
CA ASN A 350 14.52 5.95 24.81
C ASN A 350 13.44 6.90 25.34
N ASN A 351 12.85 7.71 24.46
CA ASN A 351 11.74 8.60 24.81
C ASN A 351 10.56 7.82 25.38
N VAL A 352 10.14 6.75 24.72
CA VAL A 352 9.00 5.90 25.14
C VAL A 352 9.28 5.20 26.49
N GLN A 353 10.52 4.91 26.83
CA GLN A 353 10.92 4.26 28.09
C GLN A 353 11.20 5.25 29.23
N SER A 354 11.33 6.53 28.95
CA SER A 354 11.48 7.56 29.99
C SER A 354 10.22 7.62 30.88
N GLU A 355 10.36 8.17 32.09
CA GLU A 355 9.22 8.39 33.00
C GLU A 355 8.09 9.18 32.32
N LYS A 356 8.46 10.24 31.58
CA LYS A 356 7.54 11.05 30.80
C LYS A 356 6.86 10.21 29.70
N GLY A 357 7.62 9.37 28.98
CA GLY A 357 7.08 8.50 27.94
C GLY A 357 6.14 7.42 28.46
N ILE A 358 6.39 6.89 29.66
CA ILE A 358 5.49 5.94 30.33
C ILE A 358 4.17 6.63 30.68
N LEU A 359 4.23 7.82 31.27
CA LEU A 359 3.06 8.62 31.60
C LEU A 359 2.24 8.96 30.35
N TYR A 360 2.88 9.41 29.28
CA TYR A 360 2.21 9.77 28.04
C TYR A 360 1.51 8.58 27.35
N ARG A 361 2.10 7.40 27.41
CA ARG A 361 1.41 6.19 26.92
C ARG A 361 0.14 5.86 27.71
N GLN A 362 0.18 6.04 29.03
CA GLN A 362 -1.00 5.86 29.87
C GLN A 362 -2.07 6.91 29.56
N ILE A 363 -1.69 8.19 29.45
CA ILE A 363 -2.59 9.28 29.08
C ILE A 363 -3.23 9.02 27.71
N ARG A 364 -2.44 8.61 26.71
CA ARG A 364 -2.95 8.27 25.39
C ARG A 364 -3.97 7.14 25.45
N SER A 365 -3.70 6.08 26.20
CA SER A 365 -4.63 4.97 26.35
C SER A 365 -5.95 5.43 26.98
N ILE A 366 -5.90 6.26 28.00
CA ILE A 366 -7.11 6.77 28.68
C ILE A 366 -7.88 7.74 27.75
N GLN A 367 -7.18 8.67 27.11
CA GLN A 367 -7.84 9.74 26.35
C GLN A 367 -8.23 9.29 24.94
N THR A 368 -7.28 8.79 24.16
CA THR A 368 -7.53 8.48 22.73
C THR A 368 -8.27 7.17 22.55
N GLU A 369 -7.83 6.09 23.20
CA GLU A 369 -8.51 4.80 23.12
C GLU A 369 -9.88 4.86 23.79
N GLY A 370 -10.00 5.63 24.90
CA GLY A 370 -11.27 5.90 25.55
C GLY A 370 -12.29 6.55 24.63
N HIS A 371 -11.88 7.55 23.81
CA HIS A 371 -12.78 8.12 22.80
C HIS A 371 -13.26 7.09 21.79
N PHE A 372 -12.37 6.25 21.26
CA PHE A 372 -12.79 5.21 20.31
C PHE A 372 -13.66 4.12 20.95
N GLY A 373 -13.42 3.78 22.21
CA GLY A 373 -14.29 2.90 22.99
C GLY A 373 -15.70 3.48 23.15
N ASP A 374 -15.78 4.72 23.59
CA ASP A 374 -17.06 5.43 23.71
C ASP A 374 -17.81 5.51 22.37
N ILE A 375 -17.11 5.94 21.30
CA ILE A 375 -17.67 6.06 19.95
C ILE A 375 -18.33 4.75 19.50
N LYS A 376 -17.64 3.63 19.68
CA LYS A 376 -18.09 2.34 19.16
C LYS A 376 -19.10 1.65 20.06
N GLU A 377 -18.88 1.66 21.36
CA GLU A 377 -19.67 0.86 22.31
C GLU A 377 -20.79 1.67 22.96
N ASN A 378 -20.49 2.86 23.49
CA ASN A 378 -21.47 3.67 24.20
C ASN A 378 -22.42 4.41 23.26
N ASP A 379 -21.87 4.98 22.18
CA ASP A 379 -22.65 5.77 21.22
C ASP A 379 -23.09 4.94 20.01
N ASN A 380 -22.67 3.66 19.94
CA ASN A 380 -23.03 2.71 18.90
C ASN A 380 -22.74 3.23 17.46
N PHE A 381 -21.74 4.11 17.30
CA PHE A 381 -21.34 4.65 16.03
C PHE A 381 -20.43 3.65 15.28
N ARG A 382 -21.05 2.65 14.66
CA ARG A 382 -20.31 1.55 14.00
C ARG A 382 -20.22 1.70 12.49
N ARG A 383 -20.99 2.60 11.88
CA ARG A 383 -21.06 2.82 10.44
C ARG A 383 -21.26 4.28 10.11
N PHE A 384 -20.65 4.71 9.01
CA PHE A 384 -20.98 5.99 8.39
C PHE A 384 -22.30 5.86 7.62
N ASN A 385 -23.14 6.88 7.70
CA ASN A 385 -24.40 7.00 6.93
C ASN A 385 -24.13 7.59 5.55
N HIS A 386 -23.05 8.36 5.40
CA HIS A 386 -22.66 9.03 4.18
C HIS A 386 -21.54 8.27 3.44
N ARG A 387 -21.37 8.62 2.17
CA ARG A 387 -20.31 8.14 1.28
C ARG A 387 -19.50 9.33 0.80
N THR A 388 -18.30 9.07 0.29
CA THR A 388 -17.24 10.00 -0.07
C THR A 388 -16.50 10.56 1.16
N SER A 389 -15.20 10.77 1.00
CA SER A 389 -14.31 11.24 2.08
C SER A 389 -14.79 12.54 2.68
N GLU A 390 -15.28 13.47 1.86
CA GLU A 390 -15.76 14.77 2.32
C GLU A 390 -16.98 14.65 3.24
N LYS A 391 -18.00 13.89 2.81
CA LYS A 391 -19.24 13.72 3.59
C LYS A 391 -19.01 12.89 4.86
N VAL A 392 -18.19 11.85 4.76
CA VAL A 392 -17.77 11.04 5.90
C VAL A 392 -16.99 11.89 6.91
N HIS A 393 -16.11 12.78 6.42
CA HIS A 393 -15.37 13.71 7.29
C HIS A 393 -16.33 14.69 8.00
N LYS A 394 -17.30 15.28 7.28
CA LYS A 394 -18.32 16.16 7.88
C LYS A 394 -19.16 15.44 8.93
N GLU A 395 -19.60 14.22 8.65
CA GLU A 395 -20.35 13.38 9.59
C GLU A 395 -19.54 13.12 10.86
N PHE A 396 -18.28 12.70 10.72
CA PHE A 396 -17.43 12.43 11.89
C PHE A 396 -17.02 13.69 12.63
N PHE A 397 -16.84 14.80 11.93
CA PHE A 397 -16.53 16.10 12.56
C PHE A 397 -17.67 16.60 13.43
N LEU A 398 -18.91 16.55 12.96
CA LEU A 398 -20.10 16.89 13.76
C LEU A 398 -20.22 15.97 14.99
N TYR A 399 -19.93 14.69 14.81
CA TYR A 399 -19.89 13.74 15.90
C TYR A 399 -18.83 14.11 16.96
N ALA A 400 -17.62 14.49 16.52
CA ALA A 400 -16.54 14.93 17.41
C ALA A 400 -16.93 16.19 18.20
N ILE A 401 -17.62 17.15 17.57
CA ILE A 401 -18.18 18.33 18.27
C ILE A 401 -19.16 17.89 19.38
N GLY A 402 -20.10 17.02 19.07
CA GLY A 402 -21.05 16.49 20.06
C GLY A 402 -20.35 15.81 21.24
N ARG A 403 -19.30 15.03 20.97
CA ARG A 403 -18.46 14.42 22.00
C ARG A 403 -17.75 15.46 22.87
N ASN A 404 -17.19 16.49 22.27
CA ASN A 404 -16.54 17.58 23.00
C ASN A 404 -17.54 18.36 23.88
N LEU A 405 -18.73 18.65 23.38
CA LEU A 405 -19.79 19.29 24.17
C LEU A 405 -20.21 18.44 25.38
N ASN A 406 -20.39 17.14 25.19
CA ASN A 406 -20.72 16.21 26.29
C ASN A 406 -19.58 16.17 27.34
N LYS A 407 -18.30 16.15 26.87
CA LYS A 407 -17.15 16.16 27.77
C LYS A 407 -17.07 17.47 28.56
N TYR A 408 -17.27 18.61 27.89
CA TYR A 408 -17.29 19.93 28.51
C TYR A 408 -18.39 20.01 29.60
N TYR A 409 -19.60 19.54 29.30
CA TYR A 409 -20.70 19.50 30.21
C TYR A 409 -20.39 18.67 31.47
N ARG A 410 -19.77 17.49 31.31
CA ARG A 410 -19.36 16.64 32.44
C ARG A 410 -18.34 17.33 33.34
N PHE A 411 -17.31 17.92 32.76
CA PHE A 411 -16.28 18.65 33.50
C PHE A 411 -16.87 19.87 34.23
N SER A 412 -17.74 20.62 33.57
CA SER A 412 -18.42 21.76 34.22
C SER A 412 -19.24 21.34 35.45
N LYS A 413 -19.95 20.20 35.38
CA LYS A 413 -20.68 19.65 36.52
C LYS A 413 -19.76 19.16 37.64
N GLU A 414 -18.64 18.55 37.32
CA GLU A 414 -17.66 18.12 38.33
C GLU A 414 -17.05 19.32 39.07
N ILE A 415 -16.74 20.40 38.35
CA ILE A 415 -16.25 21.67 38.93
C ILE A 415 -17.30 22.27 39.84
N ILE A 416 -18.56 22.33 39.41
CA ILE A 416 -19.66 22.87 40.22
C ILE A 416 -19.83 22.07 41.50
N LYS A 417 -19.90 20.73 41.42
CA LYS A 417 -20.01 19.84 42.61
C LYS A 417 -18.84 20.01 43.57
N THR A 418 -17.63 20.13 43.03
CA THR A 418 -16.42 20.35 43.86
C THR A 418 -16.44 21.69 44.55
N TYR A 419 -16.96 22.73 43.87
CA TYR A 419 -17.15 24.07 44.46
C TYR A 419 -18.19 24.04 45.56
N GLU A 420 -19.37 23.46 45.30
CA GLU A 420 -20.44 23.31 46.29
C GLU A 420 -19.99 22.52 47.53
N ALA A 421 -19.21 21.44 47.33
CA ALA A 421 -18.66 20.64 48.43
C ALA A 421 -17.60 21.38 49.27
N LYS A 422 -16.93 22.40 48.69
CA LYS A 422 -15.97 23.24 49.41
C LYS A 422 -16.61 24.44 50.12
N THR A 423 -17.83 24.80 49.75
CA THR A 423 -18.57 25.94 50.29
C THR A 423 -19.66 25.51 51.27
N ALA A 424 -19.97 24.20 51.38
CA ALA A 424 -20.81 23.60 52.41
C ALA A 424 -19.95 23.09 53.57
#